data_f9b9060ff712132ed9b62e4e08398afb
#
_entry.id   f9b9060ff712132ed9b62e4e08398afb
#
_cell.length_a   1.000
_cell.length_b   1.000
_cell.length_c   1.000
_cell.angle_alpha   90.00
_cell.angle_beta   90.00
_cell.angle_gamma   90.00
#
_symmetry.space_group_name_H-M   'P 1'
#
loop_
_entity.id
_entity.type
_entity.pdbx_description
1 polymer ?
#
loop_
_entity_poly.entity_id
_entity_poly.type
_entity_poly.pdbx_seq_one_letter_code
_entity_poly.pdbx_strand_id
1 'polypeptide(L)'
;MTEEQPLILVVDDDRLVLATLVAGLKQAGFEVIEADNGDDAILLARKFKPRLAILDMRMQGKSGMDVARYLAANTATGFMFLSAFGDADIVEEATRMGALGYLVKPLDVRQIVPAVRAALGRWEEIKAAPPAVTADDAKAPVRDEYVAIGILMERLRLDFERAHEALRVQARTEGTTTERLAANMVEAANRLNSIRR
;
A
#
# COMPACT_ATOMS: atom_id res chain seq x y z
N MET A 1 -10.16 26.98 15.33
CA MET A 1 -10.46 25.70 14.67
C MET A 1 -9.84 24.64 15.54
N THR A 2 -10.62 23.89 16.30
CA THR A 2 -10.15 22.71 17.03
C THR A 2 -9.69 21.69 15.99
N GLU A 3 -8.37 21.47 15.88
CA GLU A 3 -7.86 20.35 15.09
C GLU A 3 -8.48 19.08 15.67
N GLU A 4 -9.29 18.43 14.88
CA GLU A 4 -9.91 17.15 15.24
C GLU A 4 -8.78 16.15 15.50
N GLN A 5 -8.68 15.64 16.73
CA GLN A 5 -7.61 14.72 17.11
C GLN A 5 -7.72 13.46 16.24
N PRO A 6 -6.63 13.03 15.58
CA PRO A 6 -6.70 11.86 14.72
C PRO A 6 -6.97 10.60 15.53
N LEU A 7 -7.98 9.84 15.09
CA LEU A 7 -8.33 8.55 15.67
C LEU A 7 -7.34 7.48 15.17
N ILE A 8 -6.73 6.77 16.10
CA ILE A 8 -5.77 5.69 15.84
C ILE A 8 -6.37 4.36 16.29
N LEU A 9 -6.31 3.35 15.42
CA LEU A 9 -6.61 1.97 15.78
C LEU A 9 -5.30 1.27 16.16
N VAL A 10 -5.26 0.64 17.33
CA VAL A 10 -4.11 -0.17 17.78
C VAL A 10 -4.55 -1.63 17.88
N VAL A 11 -3.77 -2.54 17.29
CA VAL A 11 -4.09 -3.96 17.24
C VAL A 11 -2.88 -4.79 17.64
N ASP A 12 -3.03 -5.54 18.74
CA ASP A 12 -1.99 -6.45 19.26
C ASP A 12 -2.66 -7.48 20.19
N ASP A 13 -2.36 -8.75 20.04
CA ASP A 13 -2.92 -9.81 20.90
C ASP A 13 -2.21 -9.90 22.27
N ASP A 14 -1.05 -9.26 22.41
CA ASP A 14 -0.41 -9.03 23.73
C ASP A 14 -1.03 -7.81 24.42
N ARG A 15 -1.83 -8.08 25.45
CA ARG A 15 -2.53 -7.06 26.24
C ARG A 15 -1.60 -6.05 26.91
N LEU A 16 -0.36 -6.45 27.25
CA LEU A 16 0.60 -5.52 27.87
C LEU A 16 1.15 -4.54 26.85
N VAL A 17 1.48 -5.03 25.65
CA VAL A 17 1.90 -4.19 24.52
C VAL A 17 0.77 -3.24 24.13
N LEU A 18 -0.44 -3.76 23.98
CA LEU A 18 -1.64 -2.99 23.65
C LEU A 18 -1.88 -1.86 24.64
N ALA A 19 -1.91 -2.17 25.95
CA ALA A 19 -2.11 -1.18 27.00
C ALA A 19 -1.01 -0.10 27.02
N THR A 20 0.24 -0.48 26.77
CA THR A 20 1.39 0.44 26.70
C THR A 20 1.25 1.42 25.55
N LEU A 21 0.91 0.93 24.36
CA LEU A 21 0.67 1.74 23.17
C LEU A 21 -0.48 2.71 23.36
N VAL A 22 -1.62 2.19 23.83
CA VAL A 22 -2.83 2.99 24.07
C VAL A 22 -2.57 4.11 25.09
N ALA A 23 -1.90 3.80 26.21
CA ALA A 23 -1.56 4.79 27.22
C ALA A 23 -0.64 5.88 26.65
N GLY A 24 0.42 5.50 25.93
CA GLY A 24 1.38 6.44 25.35
C GLY A 24 0.74 7.36 24.29
N LEU A 25 -0.12 6.81 23.44
CA LEU A 25 -0.80 7.60 22.43
C LEU A 25 -1.86 8.53 23.00
N LYS A 26 -2.67 8.08 23.98
CA LYS A 26 -3.63 8.93 24.67
C LYS A 26 -2.94 10.07 25.43
N GLN A 27 -1.81 9.80 26.07
CA GLN A 27 -1.02 10.84 26.74
C GLN A 27 -0.48 11.90 25.77
N ALA A 28 -0.20 11.49 24.53
CA ALA A 28 0.26 12.39 23.47
C ALA A 28 -0.88 13.16 22.76
N GLY A 29 -2.14 12.96 23.17
CA GLY A 29 -3.31 13.67 22.67
C GLY A 29 -4.00 13.01 21.48
N PHE A 30 -3.76 11.72 21.21
CA PHE A 30 -4.49 10.98 20.19
C PHE A 30 -5.78 10.36 20.76
N GLU A 31 -6.82 10.29 19.94
CA GLU A 31 -7.93 9.38 20.19
C GLU A 31 -7.53 7.97 19.78
N VAL A 32 -7.84 6.97 20.63
CA VAL A 32 -7.40 5.60 20.41
C VAL A 32 -8.53 4.62 20.61
N ILE A 33 -8.72 3.74 19.63
CA ILE A 33 -9.51 2.50 19.74
C ILE A 33 -8.56 1.31 19.65
N GLU A 34 -8.92 0.22 20.32
CA GLU A 34 -8.06 -0.94 20.48
C GLU A 34 -8.77 -2.25 20.09
N ALA A 35 -8.04 -3.19 19.53
CA ALA A 35 -8.47 -4.55 19.27
C ALA A 35 -7.35 -5.53 19.66
N ASP A 36 -7.74 -6.71 20.16
CA ASP A 36 -6.80 -7.77 20.51
C ASP A 36 -6.78 -8.92 19.49
N ASN A 37 -7.44 -8.74 18.35
CA ASN A 37 -7.48 -9.69 17.25
C ASN A 37 -7.81 -9.00 15.91
N GLY A 38 -7.53 -9.71 14.80
CA GLY A 38 -7.71 -9.14 13.47
C GLY A 38 -9.16 -8.99 13.01
N ASP A 39 -10.09 -9.82 13.51
CA ASP A 39 -11.50 -9.70 13.14
C ASP A 39 -12.14 -8.45 13.75
N ASP A 40 -11.90 -8.19 15.02
CA ASP A 40 -12.35 -7.00 15.71
C ASP A 40 -11.68 -5.74 15.13
N ALA A 41 -10.40 -5.82 14.77
CA ALA A 41 -9.69 -4.74 14.11
C ALA A 41 -10.41 -4.30 12.82
N ILE A 42 -10.82 -5.25 11.98
CA ILE A 42 -11.58 -4.97 10.75
C ILE A 42 -12.94 -4.35 11.06
N LEU A 43 -13.66 -4.87 12.05
CA LEU A 43 -14.96 -4.33 12.45
C LEU A 43 -14.85 -2.89 12.96
N LEU A 44 -13.86 -2.62 13.81
CA LEU A 44 -13.61 -1.29 14.36
C LEU A 44 -13.17 -0.31 13.27
N ALA A 45 -12.29 -0.73 12.36
CA ALA A 45 -11.86 0.10 11.24
C ALA A 45 -13.03 0.53 10.34
N ARG A 46 -13.96 -0.39 10.04
CA ARG A 46 -15.18 -0.08 9.26
C ARG A 46 -16.09 0.89 9.97
N LYS A 47 -16.30 0.68 11.28
CA LYS A 47 -17.24 1.45 12.08
C LYS A 47 -16.74 2.86 12.37
N PHE A 48 -15.49 2.98 12.78
CA PHE A 48 -14.94 4.24 13.29
C PHE A 48 -14.05 4.98 12.30
N LYS A 49 -13.63 4.33 11.20
CA LYS A 49 -12.81 4.91 10.11
C LYS A 49 -11.58 5.66 10.65
N PRO A 50 -10.70 5.00 11.42
CA PRO A 50 -9.51 5.63 11.97
C PRO A 50 -8.62 6.16 10.85
N ARG A 51 -7.85 7.19 11.15
CA ARG A 51 -6.88 7.76 10.18
C ARG A 51 -5.67 6.86 9.98
N LEU A 52 -5.24 6.17 11.03
CA LEU A 52 -4.10 5.27 11.04
C LEU A 52 -4.40 4.03 11.87
N ALA A 53 -3.94 2.88 11.40
CA ALA A 53 -3.92 1.64 12.15
C ALA A 53 -2.48 1.21 12.46
N ILE A 54 -2.21 0.81 13.69
CA ILE A 54 -0.96 0.20 14.14
C ILE A 54 -1.26 -1.27 14.34
N LEU A 55 -0.61 -2.14 13.56
CA LEU A 55 -0.96 -3.55 13.46
C LEU A 55 0.22 -4.42 13.90
N ASP A 56 0.02 -5.27 14.91
CA ASP A 56 0.98 -6.33 15.16
C ASP A 56 0.99 -7.32 13.99
N MET A 57 2.17 -7.70 13.56
CA MET A 57 2.32 -8.62 12.44
C MET A 57 1.90 -10.04 12.78
N ARG A 58 2.14 -10.45 14.03
CA ARG A 58 1.95 -11.85 14.47
C ARG A 58 0.84 -11.93 15.50
N MET A 59 -0.36 -12.20 15.05
CA MET A 59 -1.51 -12.44 15.90
C MET A 59 -2.12 -13.81 15.61
N GLN A 60 -2.82 -14.37 16.58
CA GLN A 60 -3.59 -15.58 16.36
C GLN A 60 -4.79 -15.30 15.44
N GLY A 61 -5.08 -16.23 14.53
CA GLY A 61 -6.15 -16.07 13.54
C GLY A 61 -5.72 -15.18 12.36
N LYS A 62 -6.39 -14.05 12.15
CA LYS A 62 -6.00 -13.08 11.13
C LYS A 62 -4.76 -12.31 11.56
N SER A 63 -3.71 -12.39 10.77
CA SER A 63 -2.46 -11.64 10.97
C SER A 63 -2.64 -10.13 10.71
N GLY A 64 -1.69 -9.33 11.18
CA GLY A 64 -1.66 -7.90 10.83
C GLY A 64 -1.58 -7.65 9.33
N MET A 65 -0.93 -8.53 8.57
CA MET A 65 -0.89 -8.46 7.11
C MET A 65 -2.26 -8.68 6.48
N ASP A 66 -3.08 -9.60 7.02
CA ASP A 66 -4.44 -9.82 6.53
C ASP A 66 -5.33 -8.60 6.81
N VAL A 67 -5.19 -8.01 7.99
CA VAL A 67 -5.87 -6.75 8.33
C VAL A 67 -5.42 -5.62 7.39
N ALA A 68 -4.12 -5.46 7.16
CA ALA A 68 -3.59 -4.44 6.27
C ALA A 68 -4.10 -4.58 4.83
N ARG A 69 -4.13 -5.80 4.28
CA ARG A 69 -4.73 -6.08 2.96
C ARG A 69 -6.19 -5.64 2.91
N TYR A 70 -6.94 -5.94 3.97
CA TYR A 70 -8.33 -5.50 4.05
C TYR A 70 -8.45 -3.97 4.09
N LEU A 71 -7.65 -3.30 4.91
CA LEU A 71 -7.65 -1.84 5.03
C LEU A 71 -7.31 -1.16 3.70
N ALA A 72 -6.26 -1.62 3.03
CA ALA A 72 -5.81 -1.09 1.74
C ALA A 72 -6.90 -1.22 0.65
N ALA A 73 -7.63 -2.34 0.62
CA ALA A 73 -8.64 -2.58 -0.41
C ALA A 73 -10.01 -1.92 -0.12
N ASN A 74 -10.36 -1.67 1.16
CA ASN A 74 -11.74 -1.36 1.54
C ASN A 74 -11.91 -0.07 2.34
N THR A 75 -10.83 0.59 2.74
CA THR A 75 -10.89 1.77 3.61
C THR A 75 -9.93 2.87 3.16
N ALA A 76 -10.13 4.07 3.72
CA ALA A 76 -9.18 5.18 3.59
C ALA A 76 -8.30 5.30 4.85
N THR A 77 -8.01 4.19 5.54
CA THR A 77 -7.18 4.13 6.74
C THR A 77 -5.74 3.82 6.35
N GLY A 78 -4.80 4.69 6.70
CA GLY A 78 -3.37 4.38 6.60
C GLY A 78 -2.97 3.30 7.62
N PHE A 79 -1.87 2.60 7.39
CA PHE A 79 -1.42 1.59 8.35
C PHE A 79 0.09 1.55 8.50
N MET A 80 0.54 1.13 9.66
CA MET A 80 1.92 0.82 9.99
C MET A 80 1.97 -0.46 10.84
N PHE A 81 3.13 -1.11 10.88
CA PHE A 81 3.27 -2.38 11.55
C PHE A 81 4.09 -2.31 12.85
N LEU A 82 3.78 -3.23 13.75
CA LEU A 82 4.64 -3.63 14.85
C LEU A 82 5.32 -4.94 14.45
N SER A 83 6.65 -4.99 14.47
CA SER A 83 7.40 -6.18 14.10
C SER A 83 8.31 -6.64 15.24
N ALA A 84 8.60 -7.94 15.32
CA ALA A 84 9.68 -8.44 16.15
C ALA A 84 11.02 -8.23 15.43
N PHE A 85 12.11 -8.21 16.19
CA PHE A 85 13.46 -8.14 15.63
C PHE A 85 13.72 -9.35 14.71
N GLY A 86 14.07 -9.10 13.45
CA GLY A 86 14.38 -10.15 12.46
C GLY A 86 13.35 -10.39 11.35
N ASP A 87 12.26 -9.62 11.31
CA ASP A 87 11.21 -9.75 10.28
C ASP A 87 11.53 -8.98 8.97
N ALA A 88 12.80 -8.96 8.52
CA ALA A 88 13.23 -8.15 7.37
C ALA A 88 12.47 -8.47 6.07
N ASP A 89 12.19 -9.74 5.81
CA ASP A 89 11.46 -10.18 4.62
C ASP A 89 10.00 -9.66 4.61
N ILE A 90 9.43 -9.55 5.80
CA ILE A 90 8.05 -9.07 5.98
C ILE A 90 7.98 -7.55 5.83
N VAL A 91 9.03 -6.83 6.19
CA VAL A 91 9.11 -5.36 6.02
C VAL A 91 9.06 -5.00 4.54
N GLU A 92 9.68 -5.78 3.66
CA GLU A 92 9.62 -5.55 2.21
C GLU A 92 8.20 -5.75 1.66
N GLU A 93 7.50 -6.80 2.07
CA GLU A 93 6.11 -7.04 1.70
C GLU A 93 5.20 -5.92 2.22
N ALA A 94 5.37 -5.50 3.48
CA ALA A 94 4.64 -4.40 4.10
C ALA A 94 4.81 -3.08 3.33
N THR A 95 6.04 -2.79 2.89
CA THR A 95 6.36 -1.60 2.10
C THR A 95 5.66 -1.63 0.74
N ARG A 96 5.66 -2.78 0.04
CA ARG A 96 4.93 -2.98 -1.22
C ARG A 96 3.42 -2.79 -1.07
N MET A 97 2.88 -3.09 0.11
CA MET A 97 1.46 -2.87 0.41
C MET A 97 1.10 -1.42 0.78
N GLY A 98 2.09 -0.52 0.81
CA GLY A 98 1.87 0.88 1.15
C GLY A 98 1.86 1.17 2.65
N ALA A 99 2.55 0.34 3.46
CA ALA A 99 2.75 0.63 4.87
C ALA A 99 3.49 1.96 5.06
N LEU A 100 2.97 2.80 5.95
CA LEU A 100 3.51 4.13 6.22
C LEU A 100 4.73 4.10 7.15
N GLY A 101 5.03 2.94 7.73
CA GLY A 101 6.17 2.73 8.60
C GLY A 101 6.06 1.43 9.37
N TYR A 102 7.06 1.20 10.20
CA TYR A 102 7.07 0.08 11.15
C TYR A 102 7.75 0.48 12.46
N LEU A 103 7.40 -0.20 13.53
CA LEU A 103 8.00 -0.10 14.85
C LEU A 103 8.52 -1.48 15.25
N VAL A 104 9.70 -1.53 15.87
CA VAL A 104 10.32 -2.79 16.29
C VAL A 104 10.09 -2.99 17.78
N LYS A 105 9.60 -4.16 18.17
CA LYS A 105 9.50 -4.59 19.57
C LYS A 105 10.89 -4.98 20.12
N PRO A 106 11.28 -4.65 21.36
CA PRO A 106 10.47 -4.02 22.40
C PRO A 106 10.24 -2.50 22.18
N LEU A 107 9.03 -2.04 22.49
CA LEU A 107 8.60 -0.68 22.18
C LEU A 107 9.07 0.32 23.28
N ASP A 108 9.70 1.40 22.81
CA ASP A 108 9.91 2.59 23.64
C ASP A 108 8.81 3.63 23.33
N VAL A 109 8.03 4.02 24.33
CA VAL A 109 6.96 5.03 24.19
C VAL A 109 7.47 6.30 23.53
N ARG A 110 8.74 6.68 23.76
CA ARG A 110 9.37 7.87 23.15
C ARG A 110 9.53 7.75 21.64
N GLN A 111 9.55 6.54 21.08
CA GLN A 111 9.65 6.28 19.63
C GLN A 111 8.27 6.19 18.97
N ILE A 112 7.25 5.76 19.70
CA ILE A 112 5.90 5.53 19.16
C ILE A 112 5.29 6.83 18.64
N VAL A 113 5.26 7.88 19.46
CA VAL A 113 4.60 9.14 19.12
C VAL A 113 5.22 9.82 17.90
N PRO A 114 6.56 9.97 17.79
CA PRO A 114 7.18 10.50 16.57
C PRO A 114 6.91 9.67 15.34
N ALA A 115 6.92 8.34 15.45
CA ALA A 115 6.66 7.45 14.32
C ALA A 115 5.21 7.57 13.83
N VAL A 116 4.24 7.64 14.75
CA VAL A 116 2.82 7.84 14.43
C VAL A 116 2.59 9.21 13.77
N ARG A 117 3.20 10.27 14.28
CA ARG A 117 3.12 11.61 13.65
C ARG A 117 3.70 11.62 12.24
N ALA A 118 4.85 10.96 12.04
CA ALA A 118 5.48 10.85 10.73
C ALA A 118 4.60 10.02 9.75
N ALA A 119 3.98 8.94 10.21
CA ALA A 119 3.06 8.14 9.42
C ALA A 119 1.80 8.92 9.03
N LEU A 120 1.21 9.67 9.96
CA LEU A 120 0.07 10.56 9.68
C LEU A 120 0.42 11.65 8.66
N GLY A 121 1.59 12.28 8.80
CA GLY A 121 2.06 13.27 7.82
C GLY A 121 2.19 12.69 6.42
N ARG A 122 2.82 11.53 6.26
CA ARG A 122 2.91 10.82 4.97
C ARG A 122 1.54 10.46 4.42
N TRP A 123 0.62 10.04 5.28
CA TRP A 123 -0.74 9.72 4.87
C TRP A 123 -1.48 10.92 4.31
N GLU A 124 -1.33 12.10 4.95
CA GLU A 124 -1.90 13.35 4.45
C GLU A 124 -1.28 13.77 3.12
N GLU A 125 0.03 13.63 2.96
CA GLU A 125 0.71 13.90 1.69
C GLU A 125 0.19 13.01 0.56
N ILE A 126 0.02 11.71 0.84
CA ILE A 126 -0.55 10.75 -0.13
C ILE A 126 -2.00 11.13 -0.50
N LYS A 127 -2.81 11.56 0.48
CA LYS A 127 -4.19 11.99 0.23
C LYS A 127 -4.29 13.36 -0.44
N ALA A 128 -3.38 14.30 -0.13
CA ALA A 128 -3.34 15.65 -0.68
C ALA A 128 -2.66 15.70 -2.05
N ALA A 129 -1.84 14.69 -2.39
CA ALA A 129 -1.34 14.56 -3.74
C ALA A 129 -2.54 14.55 -4.69
N PRO A 130 -2.58 15.42 -5.72
CA PRO A 130 -3.60 15.29 -6.75
C PRO A 130 -3.59 13.85 -7.20
N PRO A 131 -4.74 13.21 -7.48
CA PRO A 131 -4.77 11.81 -7.84
C PRO A 131 -3.71 11.62 -8.91
N ALA A 132 -2.60 10.99 -8.52
CA ALA A 132 -1.57 10.62 -9.46
C ALA A 132 -2.33 9.87 -10.52
N VAL A 133 -2.35 10.46 -11.70
CA VAL A 133 -2.96 9.99 -12.92
C VAL A 133 -3.55 8.59 -12.74
N THR A 134 -4.87 8.55 -12.54
CA THR A 134 -5.78 7.40 -12.53
C THR A 134 -5.21 6.04 -12.10
N ALA A 135 -5.92 5.38 -11.18
CA ALA A 135 -5.75 3.99 -10.74
C ALA A 135 -5.65 2.94 -11.87
N ASP A 136 -5.64 3.36 -13.11
CA ASP A 136 -5.37 2.56 -14.31
C ASP A 136 -3.86 2.31 -14.54
N ASP A 137 -3.00 3.13 -13.91
CA ASP A 137 -1.54 3.03 -14.10
C ASP A 137 -0.84 2.07 -13.10
N ALA A 138 -1.53 1.54 -12.09
CA ALA A 138 -0.96 0.61 -11.10
C ALA A 138 -1.43 -0.84 -11.29
N LYS A 139 -2.19 -1.13 -12.35
CA LYS A 139 -2.56 -2.49 -12.69
C LYS A 139 -1.34 -3.20 -13.24
N ALA A 140 -1.01 -4.36 -12.68
CA ALA A 140 0.04 -5.20 -13.27
C ALA A 140 -0.28 -5.40 -14.75
N PRO A 141 0.71 -5.25 -15.65
CA PRO A 141 0.46 -5.36 -17.08
C PRO A 141 -0.26 -6.67 -17.41
N VAL A 142 -1.32 -6.60 -18.21
CA VAL A 142 -1.99 -7.80 -18.72
C VAL A 142 -1.10 -8.48 -19.77
N ARG A 143 -1.40 -9.74 -20.10
CA ARG A 143 -0.56 -10.55 -20.98
C ARG A 143 -0.08 -9.82 -22.24
N ASP A 144 -0.98 -9.09 -22.89
CA ASP A 144 -0.67 -8.37 -24.14
C ASP A 144 0.27 -7.18 -23.90
N GLU A 145 0.21 -6.53 -22.73
CA GLU A 145 1.15 -5.46 -22.36
C GLU A 145 2.57 -5.99 -22.19
N TYR A 146 2.76 -7.15 -21.53
CA TYR A 146 4.08 -7.77 -21.44
C TYR A 146 4.65 -8.12 -22.82
N VAL A 147 3.82 -8.62 -23.73
CA VAL A 147 4.25 -8.94 -25.10
C VAL A 147 4.59 -7.66 -25.85
N ALA A 148 3.79 -6.61 -25.74
CA ALA A 148 4.05 -5.31 -26.37
C ALA A 148 5.33 -4.66 -25.83
N ILE A 149 5.56 -4.71 -24.50
CA ILE A 149 6.80 -4.25 -23.86
C ILE A 149 7.99 -5.03 -24.44
N GLY A 150 7.90 -6.35 -24.53
CA GLY A 150 8.95 -7.20 -25.15
C GLY A 150 9.25 -6.81 -26.60
N ILE A 151 8.24 -6.49 -27.40
CA ILE A 151 8.41 -6.00 -28.77
C ILE A 151 9.14 -4.65 -28.78
N LEU A 152 8.81 -3.74 -27.88
CA LEU A 152 9.49 -2.43 -27.76
C LEU A 152 10.93 -2.57 -27.27
N MET A 153 11.19 -3.47 -26.31
CA MET A 153 12.54 -3.77 -25.84
C MET A 153 13.43 -4.26 -27.00
N GLU A 154 12.92 -5.17 -27.81
CA GLU A 154 13.67 -5.72 -28.96
C GLU A 154 13.90 -4.66 -30.04
N ARG A 155 12.85 -3.93 -30.44
CA ARG A 155 12.92 -2.99 -31.57
C ARG A 155 13.67 -1.71 -31.25
N LEU A 156 13.52 -1.19 -30.04
CA LEU A 156 14.08 0.10 -29.63
C LEU A 156 15.34 -0.06 -28.74
N ARG A 157 15.72 -1.30 -28.43
CA ARG A 157 16.84 -1.65 -27.53
C ARG A 157 16.73 -0.95 -26.17
N LEU A 158 15.52 -0.95 -25.62
CA LEU A 158 15.20 -0.38 -24.31
C LEU A 158 15.23 -1.45 -23.23
N ASP A 159 15.49 -1.04 -21.97
CA ASP A 159 15.19 -1.86 -20.82
C ASP A 159 13.67 -1.92 -20.55
N PHE A 160 13.23 -2.78 -19.63
CA PHE A 160 11.82 -2.98 -19.33
C PHE A 160 11.12 -1.67 -18.90
N GLU A 161 11.72 -0.92 -17.99
CA GLU A 161 11.14 0.32 -17.44
C GLU A 161 10.91 1.35 -18.54
N ARG A 162 11.89 1.57 -19.40
CA ARG A 162 11.81 2.51 -20.52
C ARG A 162 10.82 2.06 -21.59
N ALA A 163 10.76 0.76 -21.86
CA ALA A 163 9.79 0.20 -22.82
C ALA A 163 8.36 0.32 -22.30
N HIS A 164 8.14 0.05 -21.01
CA HIS A 164 6.85 0.23 -20.36
C HIS A 164 6.40 1.70 -20.37
N GLU A 165 7.29 2.62 -19.99
CA GLU A 165 6.97 4.05 -20.05
C GLU A 165 6.70 4.54 -21.48
N ALA A 166 7.46 4.07 -22.48
CA ALA A 166 7.22 4.38 -23.87
C ALA A 166 5.82 3.93 -24.34
N LEU A 167 5.38 2.73 -23.93
CA LEU A 167 4.05 2.23 -24.22
C LEU A 167 2.96 3.12 -23.61
N ARG A 168 3.14 3.57 -22.37
CA ARG A 168 2.21 4.46 -21.65
C ARG A 168 2.13 5.85 -22.29
N VAL A 169 3.27 6.43 -22.61
CA VAL A 169 3.34 7.75 -23.27
C VAL A 169 2.66 7.71 -24.62
N GLN A 170 2.89 6.66 -25.40
CA GLN A 170 2.27 6.49 -26.72
C GLN A 170 0.75 6.34 -26.63
N ALA A 171 0.26 5.54 -25.66
CA ALA A 171 -1.17 5.39 -25.43
C ALA A 171 -1.86 6.73 -25.10
N ARG A 172 -1.22 7.55 -24.26
CA ARG A 172 -1.70 8.91 -23.95
C ARG A 172 -1.72 9.81 -25.19
N THR A 173 -0.68 9.74 -26.00
CA THR A 173 -0.57 10.56 -27.24
C THR A 173 -1.66 10.18 -28.23
N GLU A 174 -2.01 8.91 -28.33
CA GLU A 174 -3.06 8.39 -29.22
C GLU A 174 -4.48 8.47 -28.62
N GLY A 175 -4.62 8.95 -27.37
CA GLY A 175 -5.91 9.05 -26.69
C GLY A 175 -6.57 7.68 -26.45
N THR A 176 -5.75 6.63 -26.22
CA THR A 176 -6.20 5.26 -25.99
C THR A 176 -5.67 4.72 -24.66
N THR A 177 -6.12 3.55 -24.24
CA THR A 177 -5.58 2.87 -23.05
C THR A 177 -4.33 2.07 -23.42
N THR A 178 -3.43 1.87 -22.43
CA THR A 178 -2.22 1.07 -22.60
C THR A 178 -2.55 -0.37 -23.03
N GLU A 179 -3.61 -0.95 -22.46
CA GLU A 179 -4.11 -2.29 -22.81
C GLU A 179 -4.52 -2.38 -24.28
N ARG A 180 -5.25 -1.37 -24.77
CA ARG A 180 -5.74 -1.36 -26.15
C ARG A 180 -4.61 -1.14 -27.16
N LEU A 181 -3.67 -0.26 -26.83
CA LEU A 181 -2.48 -0.07 -27.67
C LEU A 181 -1.64 -1.35 -27.71
N ALA A 182 -1.43 -2.00 -26.57
CA ALA A 182 -0.70 -3.26 -26.46
C ALA A 182 -1.35 -4.37 -27.32
N ALA A 183 -2.67 -4.55 -27.20
CA ALA A 183 -3.40 -5.54 -28.00
C ALA A 183 -3.24 -5.28 -29.51
N ASN A 184 -3.34 -4.02 -29.95
CA ASN A 184 -3.12 -3.64 -31.34
C ASN A 184 -1.69 -3.94 -31.81
N MET A 185 -0.68 -3.69 -30.98
CA MET A 185 0.73 -3.98 -31.29
C MET A 185 0.98 -5.49 -31.42
N VAL A 186 0.42 -6.30 -30.52
CA VAL A 186 0.53 -7.77 -30.56
C VAL A 186 -0.15 -8.33 -31.80
N GLU A 187 -1.34 -7.84 -32.15
CA GLU A 187 -2.05 -8.24 -33.36
C GLU A 187 -1.25 -7.90 -34.61
N ALA A 188 -0.70 -6.68 -34.70
CA ALA A 188 0.14 -6.27 -35.84
C ALA A 188 1.41 -7.13 -35.94
N ALA A 189 2.06 -7.46 -34.83
CA ALA A 189 3.22 -8.35 -34.82
C ALA A 189 2.88 -9.78 -35.29
N ASN A 190 1.74 -10.31 -34.85
CA ASN A 190 1.26 -11.62 -35.30
C ASN A 190 0.93 -11.67 -36.79
N ARG A 191 0.32 -10.61 -37.34
CA ARG A 191 0.07 -10.50 -38.80
C ARG A 191 1.36 -10.49 -39.58
N LEU A 192 2.39 -9.75 -39.13
CA LEU A 192 3.70 -9.73 -39.81
C LEU A 192 4.40 -11.09 -39.78
N ASN A 193 4.28 -11.80 -38.64
CA ASN A 193 4.87 -13.13 -38.51
C ASN A 193 4.16 -14.20 -39.37
N SER A 194 2.88 -14.03 -39.68
CA SER A 194 2.13 -14.93 -40.55
C SER A 194 2.46 -14.78 -42.05
N ILE A 195 3.00 -13.63 -42.45
CA ILE A 195 3.44 -13.36 -43.82
C ILE A 195 4.84 -13.96 -44.13
N ARG A 196 5.61 -14.25 -43.07
CA ARG A 196 6.97 -14.81 -43.19
C ARG A 196 7.03 -16.34 -43.27
N ARG A 197 5.90 -17.01 -43.28
CA ARG A 197 5.78 -18.44 -43.54
C ARG A 197 5.22 -18.66 -44.95
#